data_16228c92952d9ac0e249afaf7f8834c1
#
_entry.id   16228c92952d9ac0e249afaf7f8834c1
#
_cell.length_a   1.000
_cell.length_b   1.000
_cell.length_c   1.000
_cell.angle_alpha   90.00
_cell.angle_beta   90.00
_cell.angle_gamma   90.00
#
_symmetry.space_group_name_H-M   'P 1'
#
loop_
_entity.id
_entity.type
_entity.pdbx_description
1 polymer ?
#
loop_
_entity_poly.entity_id
_entity_poly.type
_entity_poly.pdbx_seq_one_letter_code
_entity_poly.pdbx_strand_id
1 'polypeptide(L)'
;MRKLSTVLGAFGLVLLMFGTVFSQISENKPNIVFIMFDDLGNADLGYRGSDIKSPHIDKLAMGGVRLESFYGMMVCTPSRAALMTGRYPMRYGLQTLVIFPSHTYGLATDERTLPQALKEAGYYTAIIGKWHLGHADQKYWPQNRGFDYFYGNVMGEVDYFTRERGGVIDWQRNGKFLKEDGYYTDLIGDDAVRLIENHDTSKPLFLYLASLAPHSPYQAPSKYTDLYKDSIKDEKRRTYAAMITAMDIQIGRIVDALEKKKMRDNTMIFFATDNSGVTSALFATGARSPEEREASGGLDLHAKPPASNGPFRAGKGTLYEGGVRVVAFANWASKLNPGVVNEPLHMVDVMPTLLALAGGRGSDSHPFDGKDMWPTLTGEKPSPHEDILINVEAFRGAVRKGNWKLIKLATLPGKTELYDLSKDPGEKDNVADQHPEIVRDLEARLLKYAKEQKQSLWLKSQVEFLGAQGKTVLDPDFDVDDGGLPHEKPVLPKE
;
A
#
# COMPACT_ATOMS: atom_id res chain seq x y z
N MET A 1 -6.92 -76.29 -43.50
CA MET A 1 -7.91 -75.23 -43.83
C MET A 1 -8.87 -75.04 -42.68
N ARG A 2 -9.14 -73.86 -42.20
CA ARG A 2 -9.91 -73.40 -41.03
C ARG A 2 -9.09 -73.23 -39.76
N LYS A 3 -8.83 -71.96 -39.43
CA LYS A 3 -8.93 -71.18 -38.20
C LYS A 3 -7.82 -70.14 -38.13
N LEU A 4 -8.05 -69.04 -38.79
CA LEU A 4 -7.30 -67.82 -38.54
C LEU A 4 -8.21 -66.63 -38.92
N SER A 5 -9.07 -66.22 -38.00
CA SER A 5 -9.83 -64.96 -38.11
C SER A 5 -10.73 -64.82 -36.87
N THR A 6 -10.15 -64.45 -35.73
CA THR A 6 -10.88 -63.86 -34.57
C THR A 6 -9.96 -63.34 -33.48
N VAL A 7 -8.98 -62.49 -33.81
CA VAL A 7 -8.17 -61.78 -32.76
C VAL A 7 -7.92 -60.29 -33.10
N LEU A 8 -8.60 -59.72 -34.09
CA LEU A 8 -8.38 -58.33 -34.47
C LEU A 8 -9.52 -57.35 -34.07
N GLY A 9 -10.47 -57.82 -33.22
CA GLY A 9 -11.63 -57.00 -32.83
C GLY A 9 -11.58 -56.39 -31.43
N ALA A 10 -10.61 -56.74 -30.57
CA ALA A 10 -10.61 -56.32 -29.15
C ALA A 10 -9.61 -55.22 -28.77
N PHE A 11 -8.75 -54.76 -29.67
CA PHE A 11 -7.76 -53.69 -29.38
C PHE A 11 -8.19 -52.29 -29.81
N GLY A 12 -9.29 -52.16 -30.55
CA GLY A 12 -9.77 -50.85 -31.02
C GLY A 12 -10.70 -50.10 -30.06
N LEU A 13 -11.24 -50.75 -29.03
CA LEU A 13 -12.26 -50.16 -28.15
C LEU A 13 -11.71 -49.65 -26.78
N VAL A 14 -10.44 -49.93 -26.47
CA VAL A 14 -9.83 -49.49 -25.19
C VAL A 14 -9.08 -48.18 -25.35
N LEU A 15 -8.75 -47.72 -26.56
CA LEU A 15 -8.06 -46.46 -26.82
C LEU A 15 -8.99 -45.23 -26.94
N LEU A 16 -10.32 -45.44 -26.91
CA LEU A 16 -11.32 -44.36 -26.99
C LEU A 16 -11.90 -43.93 -25.62
N MET A 17 -11.53 -44.61 -24.53
CA MET A 17 -11.99 -44.26 -23.17
C MET A 17 -10.95 -43.53 -22.29
N PHE A 18 -9.74 -43.27 -22.77
CA PHE A 18 -8.73 -42.48 -22.06
C PHE A 18 -8.62 -41.06 -22.53
N GLY A 19 -9.47 -40.60 -23.44
CA GLY A 19 -9.44 -39.25 -24.02
C GLY A 19 -10.34 -38.22 -23.36
N THR A 20 -11.07 -38.53 -22.27
CA THR A 20 -12.09 -37.61 -21.72
C THR A 20 -12.05 -37.41 -20.21
N VAL A 21 -10.89 -37.47 -19.58
CA VAL A 21 -10.77 -37.15 -18.13
C VAL A 21 -9.63 -36.12 -17.88
N PHE A 22 -9.39 -35.24 -18.81
CA PHE A 22 -8.72 -33.95 -18.54
C PHE A 22 -9.62 -32.80 -18.98
N SER A 23 -10.89 -32.82 -18.63
CA SER A 23 -11.58 -31.59 -18.35
C SER A 23 -11.03 -31.15 -16.99
N GLN A 24 -9.91 -30.40 -17.02
CA GLN A 24 -9.52 -29.59 -15.89
C GLN A 24 -10.77 -28.85 -15.46
N ILE A 25 -11.19 -29.11 -14.23
CA ILE A 25 -11.96 -28.16 -13.45
C ILE A 25 -11.03 -26.93 -13.44
N SER A 26 -11.26 -26.00 -14.35
CA SER A 26 -10.78 -24.64 -14.23
C SER A 26 -11.42 -24.15 -12.93
N GLU A 27 -10.73 -24.34 -11.79
CA GLU A 27 -11.11 -23.66 -10.57
C GLU A 27 -11.23 -22.19 -10.99
N ASN A 28 -12.43 -21.67 -10.84
CA ASN A 28 -12.77 -20.32 -11.30
C ASN A 28 -11.95 -19.34 -10.45
N LYS A 29 -10.77 -18.92 -10.96
CA LYS A 29 -9.86 -18.05 -10.26
C LYS A 29 -10.62 -16.82 -9.76
N PRO A 30 -10.40 -16.36 -8.52
CA PRO A 30 -11.12 -15.20 -8.00
C PRO A 30 -10.74 -13.91 -8.73
N ASN A 31 -11.69 -13.02 -8.86
CA ASN A 31 -11.35 -11.61 -9.06
C ASN A 31 -10.76 -11.06 -7.77
N ILE A 32 -9.84 -10.13 -7.90
CA ILE A 32 -9.15 -9.50 -6.78
C ILE A 32 -9.30 -7.99 -6.92
N VAL A 33 -9.91 -7.35 -5.94
CA VAL A 33 -9.96 -5.89 -5.81
C VAL A 33 -9.15 -5.50 -4.58
N PHE A 34 -7.98 -4.92 -4.78
CA PHE A 34 -7.16 -4.39 -3.71
C PHE A 34 -7.40 -2.88 -3.60
N ILE A 35 -7.96 -2.44 -2.48
CA ILE A 35 -8.26 -1.03 -2.20
C ILE A 35 -7.21 -0.52 -1.23
N MET A 36 -6.44 0.49 -1.64
CA MET A 36 -5.46 1.14 -0.79
C MET A 36 -5.81 2.61 -0.57
N PHE A 37 -5.91 3.01 0.70
CA PHE A 37 -5.98 4.40 1.12
C PHE A 37 -4.58 4.94 1.40
N ASP A 38 -4.44 6.26 1.36
CA ASP A 38 -3.20 6.99 1.59
C ASP A 38 -3.36 7.89 2.81
N ASP A 39 -2.54 7.67 3.85
CA ASP A 39 -2.56 8.45 5.10
C ASP A 39 -3.84 8.34 5.93
N LEU A 40 -4.59 7.24 5.83
CA LEU A 40 -5.77 7.03 6.65
C LEU A 40 -5.38 6.70 8.10
N GLY A 41 -5.90 7.48 9.05
CA GLY A 41 -5.71 7.21 10.48
C GLY A 41 -6.38 5.91 10.93
N ASN A 42 -5.71 5.19 11.83
CA ASN A 42 -6.21 3.89 12.32
C ASN A 42 -7.58 3.99 13.00
N ALA A 43 -7.93 5.14 13.59
CA ALA A 43 -9.21 5.38 14.25
C ALA A 43 -10.19 6.22 13.41
N ASP A 44 -9.99 6.35 12.10
CA ASP A 44 -10.75 7.28 11.26
C ASP A 44 -11.86 6.64 10.41
N LEU A 45 -12.29 5.41 10.75
CA LEU A 45 -13.43 4.74 10.13
C LEU A 45 -14.55 4.49 11.15
N GLY A 46 -15.79 4.47 10.70
CA GLY A 46 -16.98 4.33 11.55
C GLY A 46 -16.96 3.07 12.40
N TYR A 47 -16.60 1.90 11.85
CA TYR A 47 -16.53 0.65 12.63
C TYR A 47 -15.44 0.66 13.73
N ARG A 48 -14.52 1.63 13.71
CA ARG A 48 -13.52 1.90 14.75
C ARG A 48 -13.93 2.98 15.74
N GLY A 49 -15.17 3.47 15.64
CA GLY A 49 -15.73 4.47 16.55
C GLY A 49 -15.48 5.92 16.14
N SER A 50 -15.09 6.18 14.89
CA SER A 50 -14.94 7.54 14.35
C SER A 50 -16.30 8.21 14.12
N ASP A 51 -16.29 9.53 14.16
CA ASP A 51 -17.37 10.41 13.69
C ASP A 51 -17.45 10.54 12.15
N ILE A 52 -16.48 9.96 11.45
CA ILE A 52 -16.43 9.94 9.99
C ILE A 52 -17.38 8.88 9.43
N LYS A 53 -18.20 9.28 8.46
CA LYS A 53 -19.17 8.41 7.80
C LYS A 53 -18.49 7.53 6.76
N SER A 54 -18.43 6.23 7.01
CA SER A 54 -17.83 5.22 6.13
C SER A 54 -18.66 3.94 6.01
N PRO A 55 -20.00 4.04 5.76
CA PRO A 55 -20.90 2.91 5.87
C PRO A 55 -20.60 1.74 4.90
N HIS A 56 -20.07 2.02 3.72
CA HIS A 56 -19.72 0.98 2.74
C HIS A 56 -18.45 0.24 3.14
N ILE A 57 -17.42 0.96 3.59
CA ILE A 57 -16.18 0.38 4.15
C ILE A 57 -16.52 -0.42 5.42
N ASP A 58 -17.33 0.15 6.31
CA ASP A 58 -17.74 -0.51 7.56
C ASP A 58 -18.48 -1.82 7.29
N LYS A 59 -19.40 -1.84 6.31
CA LYS A 59 -20.11 -3.05 5.89
C LYS A 59 -19.14 -4.13 5.37
N LEU A 60 -18.14 -3.75 4.57
CA LEU A 60 -17.12 -4.69 4.08
C LEU A 60 -16.24 -5.22 5.21
N ALA A 61 -15.79 -4.35 6.12
CA ALA A 61 -14.96 -4.74 7.25
C ALA A 61 -15.70 -5.67 8.22
N MET A 62 -16.94 -5.33 8.56
CA MET A 62 -17.77 -6.12 9.49
C MET A 62 -18.27 -7.43 8.87
N GLY A 63 -18.43 -7.47 7.56
CA GLY A 63 -18.78 -8.68 6.79
C GLY A 63 -17.58 -9.52 6.35
N GLY A 64 -16.37 -9.17 6.77
CA GLY A 64 -15.11 -9.84 6.42
C GLY A 64 -14.23 -10.14 7.62
N VAL A 65 -12.95 -10.41 7.37
CA VAL A 65 -11.93 -10.67 8.39
C VAL A 65 -11.11 -9.41 8.61
N ARG A 66 -11.23 -8.81 9.79
CA ARG A 66 -10.46 -7.63 10.19
C ARG A 66 -9.09 -8.03 10.71
N LEU A 67 -8.04 -7.32 10.27
CA LEU A 67 -6.65 -7.60 10.62
C LEU A 67 -6.18 -6.54 11.62
N GLU A 68 -6.26 -6.87 12.92
CA GLU A 68 -5.98 -5.89 13.96
C GLU A 68 -4.48 -5.65 14.20
N SER A 69 -3.61 -6.51 13.69
CA SER A 69 -2.15 -6.37 13.72
C SER A 69 -1.54 -6.46 12.33
N PHE A 70 -2.07 -5.70 11.38
CA PHE A 70 -1.51 -5.62 10.03
C PHE A 70 -0.55 -4.43 9.92
N TYR A 71 0.62 -4.67 9.33
CA TYR A 71 1.70 -3.69 9.24
C TYR A 71 1.98 -3.26 7.82
N GLY A 72 1.97 -1.94 7.60
CA GLY A 72 2.60 -1.30 6.44
C GLY A 72 4.01 -0.82 6.78
N MET A 73 4.62 -0.07 5.86
CA MET A 73 5.84 0.68 6.14
C MET A 73 5.46 2.08 6.67
N MET A 74 6.46 2.83 7.13
CA MET A 74 6.22 4.12 7.76
C MET A 74 5.77 5.25 6.81
N VAL A 75 5.93 5.06 5.48
CA VAL A 75 5.55 6.04 4.43
C VAL A 75 5.16 5.32 3.13
N CYS A 76 4.55 6.08 2.19
CA CYS A 76 3.86 5.58 1.00
C CYS A 76 4.72 4.70 0.07
N THR A 77 5.85 5.22 -0.46
CA THR A 77 6.68 4.47 -1.44
C THR A 77 7.14 3.12 -0.91
N PRO A 78 7.72 3.00 0.30
CA PRO A 78 8.10 1.71 0.86
C PRO A 78 6.92 0.72 0.96
N SER A 79 5.75 1.18 1.43
CA SER A 79 4.57 0.31 1.58
C SER A 79 4.05 -0.20 0.25
N ARG A 80 3.96 0.68 -0.75
CA ARG A 80 3.53 0.33 -2.10
C ARG A 80 4.52 -0.60 -2.78
N ALA A 81 5.83 -0.40 -2.56
CA ALA A 81 6.88 -1.31 -3.03
C ALA A 81 6.78 -2.69 -2.36
N ALA A 82 6.55 -2.75 -1.04
CA ALA A 82 6.33 -3.98 -0.31
C ALA A 82 5.12 -4.77 -0.85
N LEU A 83 3.99 -4.09 -1.10
CA LEU A 83 2.81 -4.68 -1.74
C LEU A 83 3.13 -5.27 -3.12
N MET A 84 3.84 -4.50 -3.95
CA MET A 84 4.10 -4.88 -5.34
C MET A 84 5.11 -6.01 -5.48
N THR A 85 5.99 -6.23 -4.50
CA THR A 85 7.11 -7.19 -4.63
C THR A 85 7.00 -8.39 -3.68
N GLY A 86 6.20 -8.30 -2.61
CA GLY A 86 6.20 -9.29 -1.52
C GLY A 86 7.52 -9.33 -0.75
N ARG A 87 8.35 -8.27 -0.83
CA ARG A 87 9.68 -8.17 -0.25
C ARG A 87 9.85 -6.88 0.54
N TYR A 88 10.68 -6.92 1.58
CA TYR A 88 10.99 -5.71 2.33
C TYR A 88 11.76 -4.69 1.48
N PRO A 89 11.38 -3.40 1.48
CA PRO A 89 11.99 -2.36 0.65
C PRO A 89 13.49 -2.17 0.85
N MET A 90 14.04 -2.57 1.97
CA MET A 90 15.48 -2.53 2.25
C MET A 90 16.30 -3.43 1.29
N ARG A 91 15.66 -4.42 0.64
CA ARG A 91 16.32 -5.31 -0.31
C ARG A 91 16.68 -4.65 -1.63
N TYR A 92 16.02 -3.53 -1.96
CA TYR A 92 16.23 -2.81 -3.22
C TYR A 92 16.35 -1.28 -3.05
N GLY A 93 16.59 -0.81 -1.80
CA GLY A 93 17.00 0.57 -1.53
C GLY A 93 15.87 1.56 -1.33
N LEU A 94 14.60 1.12 -1.20
CA LEU A 94 13.43 1.99 -1.00
C LEU A 94 12.92 2.05 0.45
N GLN A 95 13.77 1.81 1.45
CA GLN A 95 13.38 1.68 2.87
C GLN A 95 13.26 3.00 3.63
N THR A 96 13.81 4.12 3.15
CA THR A 96 14.01 5.32 3.97
C THR A 96 12.87 6.32 3.88
N LEU A 97 12.63 6.88 2.69
CA LEU A 97 11.57 7.85 2.43
C LEU A 97 10.89 7.61 1.09
N VAL A 98 10.00 8.52 0.70
CA VAL A 98 9.26 8.46 -0.56
C VAL A 98 10.12 8.90 -1.75
N ILE A 99 9.68 8.60 -2.96
CA ILE A 99 10.24 9.14 -4.20
C ILE A 99 9.66 10.54 -4.41
N PHE A 100 10.48 11.58 -4.20
CA PHE A 100 10.10 12.97 -4.41
C PHE A 100 10.08 13.35 -5.90
N PRO A 101 9.40 14.44 -6.29
CA PRO A 101 9.30 14.87 -7.71
C PRO A 101 10.63 15.07 -8.43
N SER A 102 11.68 15.48 -7.72
CA SER A 102 13.03 15.66 -8.27
C SER A 102 13.82 14.36 -8.45
N HIS A 103 13.35 13.25 -7.88
CA HIS A 103 14.08 11.99 -7.95
C HIS A 103 13.90 11.29 -9.30
N THR A 104 14.99 10.75 -9.82
CA THR A 104 15.00 10.04 -11.13
C THR A 104 14.98 8.52 -11.00
N TYR A 105 15.09 7.98 -9.78
CA TYR A 105 14.99 6.54 -9.51
C TYR A 105 13.54 6.08 -9.31
N GLY A 106 13.33 4.78 -9.36
CA GLY A 106 12.06 4.11 -9.08
C GLY A 106 12.26 2.71 -8.53
N LEU A 107 11.17 1.95 -8.42
CA LEU A 107 11.23 0.53 -8.07
C LEU A 107 12.11 -0.21 -9.07
N ALA A 108 13.12 -0.89 -8.56
CA ALA A 108 14.09 -1.65 -9.37
C ALA A 108 13.38 -2.54 -10.41
N THR A 109 13.83 -2.46 -11.66
CA THR A 109 13.12 -3.10 -12.78
C THR A 109 13.33 -4.62 -12.84
N ASP A 110 14.32 -5.14 -12.13
CA ASP A 110 14.57 -6.57 -11.91
C ASP A 110 13.68 -7.17 -10.80
N GLU A 111 13.03 -6.34 -9.96
CA GLU A 111 12.01 -6.83 -9.03
C GLU A 111 10.73 -7.18 -9.80
N ARG A 112 10.31 -8.45 -9.72
CA ARG A 112 9.05 -8.92 -10.28
C ARG A 112 7.89 -8.38 -9.47
N THR A 113 6.94 -7.73 -10.13
CA THR A 113 5.79 -7.10 -9.46
C THR A 113 4.57 -8.02 -9.42
N LEU A 114 3.67 -7.78 -8.45
CA LEU A 114 2.40 -8.48 -8.30
C LEU A 114 1.57 -8.51 -9.60
N PRO A 115 1.35 -7.38 -10.32
CA PRO A 115 0.60 -7.43 -11.58
C PRO A 115 1.33 -8.22 -12.68
N GLN A 116 2.67 -8.20 -12.76
CA GLN A 116 3.40 -9.08 -13.69
C GLN A 116 3.11 -10.55 -13.40
N ALA A 117 3.19 -10.94 -12.12
CA ALA A 117 2.95 -12.30 -11.70
C ALA A 117 1.48 -12.77 -11.89
N LEU A 118 0.51 -11.87 -11.63
CA LEU A 118 -0.90 -12.15 -11.87
C LEU A 118 -1.24 -12.21 -13.38
N LYS A 119 -0.59 -11.36 -14.19
CA LYS A 119 -0.74 -11.41 -15.66
C LYS A 119 -0.27 -12.75 -16.23
N GLU A 120 0.86 -13.27 -15.75
CA GLU A 120 1.35 -14.61 -16.10
C GLU A 120 0.38 -15.71 -15.63
N ALA A 121 -0.36 -15.48 -14.54
CA ALA A 121 -1.44 -16.35 -14.08
C ALA A 121 -2.76 -16.15 -14.85
N GLY A 122 -2.80 -15.32 -15.89
CA GLY A 122 -3.95 -15.13 -16.79
C GLY A 122 -4.91 -14.02 -16.39
N TYR A 123 -4.57 -13.17 -15.43
CA TYR A 123 -5.40 -12.03 -15.01
C TYR A 123 -5.34 -10.89 -16.02
N TYR A 124 -6.44 -10.16 -16.15
CA TYR A 124 -6.43 -8.78 -16.62
C TYR A 124 -6.08 -7.89 -15.44
N THR A 125 -5.07 -7.04 -15.59
CA THR A 125 -4.49 -6.27 -14.48
C THR A 125 -4.71 -4.78 -14.68
N ALA A 126 -5.30 -4.12 -13.69
CA ALA A 126 -5.62 -2.70 -13.74
C ALA A 126 -5.18 -1.99 -12.47
N ILE A 127 -4.66 -0.78 -12.61
CA ILE A 127 -4.46 0.18 -11.52
C ILE A 127 -5.21 1.46 -11.81
N ILE A 128 -5.95 1.94 -10.83
CA ILE A 128 -6.68 3.22 -10.89
C ILE A 128 -6.28 4.04 -9.67
N GLY A 129 -5.68 5.22 -9.89
CA GLY A 129 -5.22 6.14 -8.86
C GLY A 129 -3.70 6.30 -8.79
N LYS A 130 -3.17 6.41 -7.57
CA LYS A 130 -1.77 6.74 -7.27
C LYS A 130 -0.81 5.57 -7.44
N TRP A 131 0.28 5.77 -8.20
CA TRP A 131 1.37 4.79 -8.35
C TRP A 131 2.48 4.94 -7.30
N HIS A 132 3.23 6.02 -7.36
CA HIS A 132 4.31 6.44 -6.44
C HIS A 132 5.51 5.48 -6.33
N LEU A 133 5.83 4.75 -7.41
CA LEU A 133 6.99 3.84 -7.48
C LEU A 133 7.99 4.18 -8.60
N GLY A 134 8.02 5.45 -9.01
CA GLY A 134 8.89 6.02 -10.02
C GLY A 134 8.11 6.69 -11.15
N HIS A 135 8.57 7.88 -11.54
CA HIS A 135 7.87 8.76 -12.47
C HIS A 135 8.78 9.32 -13.57
N ALA A 136 10.08 9.49 -13.29
CA ALA A 136 11.01 10.18 -14.17
C ALA A 136 11.38 9.42 -15.45
N ASP A 137 11.15 8.11 -15.49
CA ASP A 137 11.38 7.26 -16.65
C ASP A 137 10.20 6.30 -16.82
N GLN A 138 9.71 6.16 -18.04
CA GLN A 138 8.56 5.30 -18.36
C GLN A 138 8.77 3.83 -17.99
N LYS A 139 10.02 3.34 -17.88
CA LYS A 139 10.29 1.97 -17.40
C LYS A 139 9.75 1.69 -16.00
N TYR A 140 9.54 2.73 -15.19
CA TYR A 140 8.96 2.63 -13.85
C TYR A 140 7.42 2.75 -13.83
N TRP A 141 6.80 3.17 -14.94
CA TRP A 141 5.36 3.43 -14.98
C TRP A 141 4.53 2.14 -14.93
N PRO A 142 3.29 2.19 -14.43
CA PRO A 142 2.45 1.01 -14.21
C PRO A 142 2.34 0.06 -15.40
N GLN A 143 2.14 0.58 -16.62
CA GLN A 143 2.01 -0.23 -17.83
C GLN A 143 3.29 -1.01 -18.18
N ASN A 144 4.47 -0.51 -17.79
CA ASN A 144 5.75 -1.19 -17.96
C ASN A 144 6.11 -2.07 -16.74
N ARG A 145 5.24 -2.07 -15.72
CA ARG A 145 5.37 -2.86 -14.49
C ARG A 145 4.24 -3.88 -14.32
N GLY A 146 3.60 -4.27 -15.45
CA GLY A 146 2.69 -5.40 -15.53
C GLY A 146 1.20 -5.08 -15.55
N PHE A 147 0.79 -3.81 -15.47
CA PHE A 147 -0.61 -3.45 -15.61
C PHE A 147 -1.02 -3.32 -17.08
N ASP A 148 -2.15 -3.94 -17.45
CA ASP A 148 -2.79 -3.80 -18.76
C ASP A 148 -3.54 -2.48 -18.89
N TYR A 149 -3.98 -1.92 -17.76
CA TYR A 149 -4.71 -0.66 -17.69
C TYR A 149 -4.20 0.22 -16.56
N PHE A 150 -4.00 1.49 -16.84
CA PHE A 150 -3.67 2.52 -15.87
C PHE A 150 -4.49 3.80 -16.11
N TYR A 151 -5.07 4.33 -15.03
CA TYR A 151 -5.70 5.65 -14.99
C TYR A 151 -5.39 6.32 -13.65
N GLY A 152 -4.72 7.48 -13.67
CA GLY A 152 -4.31 8.17 -12.44
C GLY A 152 -3.01 8.94 -12.57
N ASN A 153 -2.30 9.07 -11.44
CA ASN A 153 -1.04 9.80 -11.31
C ASN A 153 0.15 8.89 -10.95
N VAL A 154 1.35 9.25 -11.43
CA VAL A 154 2.60 8.48 -11.16
C VAL A 154 3.39 9.03 -9.98
N MET A 155 3.25 10.31 -9.65
CA MET A 155 3.87 10.95 -8.49
C MET A 155 3.12 10.66 -7.18
N GLY A 156 3.68 11.14 -6.07
CA GLY A 156 3.18 10.85 -4.72
C GLY A 156 1.92 11.59 -4.32
N GLU A 157 1.68 12.76 -4.87
CA GLU A 157 0.49 13.58 -4.63
C GLU A 157 0.23 14.49 -5.81
N VAL A 158 -1.01 14.95 -5.93
CA VAL A 158 -1.45 15.97 -6.88
C VAL A 158 -2.59 16.78 -6.25
N ASP A 159 -2.86 17.96 -6.76
CA ASP A 159 -4.08 18.71 -6.45
C ASP A 159 -5.32 17.90 -6.89
N TYR A 160 -6.34 17.82 -6.03
CA TYR A 160 -7.51 16.98 -6.28
C TYR A 160 -8.46 17.52 -7.38
N PHE A 161 -8.32 18.79 -7.78
CA PHE A 161 -9.15 19.41 -8.80
C PHE A 161 -8.39 19.64 -10.10
N THR A 162 -7.11 20.04 -10.05
CA THR A 162 -6.31 20.30 -11.25
C THR A 162 -5.46 19.10 -11.67
N ARG A 163 -5.17 18.15 -10.75
CA ARG A 163 -4.24 17.01 -10.92
C ARG A 163 -2.82 17.45 -11.23
N GLU A 164 -2.48 18.67 -10.82
CA GLU A 164 -1.13 19.23 -10.96
C GLU A 164 -0.31 19.01 -9.69
N ARG A 165 1.00 18.93 -9.88
CA ARG A 165 2.01 19.04 -8.82
C ARG A 165 3.13 19.95 -9.29
N GLY A 166 3.39 21.02 -8.56
CA GLY A 166 4.42 22.01 -8.96
C GLY A 166 4.21 22.59 -10.37
N GLY A 167 2.96 22.82 -10.79
CA GLY A 167 2.59 23.35 -12.10
C GLY A 167 2.70 22.34 -13.27
N VAL A 168 2.90 21.06 -12.96
CA VAL A 168 2.94 19.99 -13.97
C VAL A 168 1.75 19.05 -13.78
N ILE A 169 0.99 18.80 -14.86
CA ILE A 169 -0.12 17.84 -14.84
C ILE A 169 0.47 16.43 -14.72
N ASP A 170 0.06 15.71 -13.66
CA ASP A 170 0.34 14.30 -13.46
C ASP A 170 -0.98 13.52 -13.42
N TRP A 171 -1.61 13.42 -14.58
CA TRP A 171 -2.86 12.70 -14.78
C TRP A 171 -2.87 12.04 -16.13
N GLN A 172 -3.04 10.73 -16.19
CA GLN A 172 -2.90 10.01 -17.44
C GLN A 172 -3.78 8.76 -17.53
N ARG A 173 -3.99 8.28 -18.77
CA ARG A 173 -4.53 6.96 -19.07
C ARG A 173 -3.60 6.23 -20.02
N ASN A 174 -3.04 5.12 -19.56
CA ASN A 174 -2.13 4.25 -20.34
C ASN A 174 -0.97 5.03 -20.99
N GLY A 175 -0.32 5.95 -20.25
CA GLY A 175 0.81 6.73 -20.72
C GLY A 175 0.45 8.01 -21.49
N LYS A 176 -0.83 8.28 -21.75
CA LYS A 176 -1.30 9.54 -22.38
C LYS A 176 -1.79 10.49 -21.31
N PHE A 177 -1.17 11.66 -21.21
CA PHE A 177 -1.61 12.71 -20.29
C PHE A 177 -3.01 13.23 -20.68
N LEU A 178 -3.80 13.51 -19.65
CA LEU A 178 -5.19 13.96 -19.77
C LEU A 178 -5.37 15.29 -19.05
N LYS A 179 -6.23 16.11 -19.61
CA LYS A 179 -6.80 17.28 -18.93
C LYS A 179 -8.30 17.08 -18.90
N GLU A 180 -8.84 16.84 -17.73
CA GLU A 180 -10.29 16.64 -17.55
C GLU A 180 -10.75 17.34 -16.27
N ASP A 181 -12.00 17.76 -16.25
CA ASP A 181 -12.60 18.40 -15.09
C ASP A 181 -13.13 17.36 -14.10
N GLY A 182 -13.22 17.74 -12.84
CA GLY A 182 -13.80 16.88 -11.81
C GLY A 182 -12.93 16.77 -10.56
N TYR A 183 -13.46 16.11 -9.56
CA TYR A 183 -12.79 15.82 -8.31
C TYR A 183 -12.07 14.45 -8.41
N TYR A 184 -10.80 14.41 -8.06
CA TYR A 184 -9.94 13.21 -8.19
C TYR A 184 -10.63 11.92 -7.72
N THR A 185 -11.22 11.94 -6.52
CA THR A 185 -11.86 10.75 -5.92
C THR A 185 -13.07 10.29 -6.71
N ASP A 186 -13.87 11.22 -7.25
CA ASP A 186 -15.00 10.87 -8.10
C ASP A 186 -14.54 10.26 -9.44
N LEU A 187 -13.51 10.85 -10.05
CA LEU A 187 -12.96 10.39 -11.33
C LEU A 187 -12.41 8.94 -11.23
N ILE A 188 -11.66 8.61 -10.17
CA ILE A 188 -11.16 7.24 -10.00
C ILE A 188 -12.28 6.26 -9.71
N GLY A 189 -13.33 6.68 -8.98
CA GLY A 189 -14.51 5.87 -8.74
C GLY A 189 -15.29 5.59 -10.01
N ASP A 190 -15.55 6.63 -10.83
CA ASP A 190 -16.24 6.50 -12.11
C ASP A 190 -15.48 5.58 -13.07
N ASP A 191 -14.16 5.73 -13.13
CA ASP A 191 -13.34 4.89 -14.00
C ASP A 191 -13.28 3.42 -13.55
N ALA A 192 -13.25 3.17 -12.23
CA ALA A 192 -13.30 1.82 -11.66
C ALA A 192 -14.64 1.12 -11.97
N VAL A 193 -15.76 1.84 -11.80
CA VAL A 193 -17.10 1.33 -12.17
C VAL A 193 -17.15 1.02 -13.65
N ARG A 194 -16.72 1.95 -14.51
CA ARG A 194 -16.67 1.77 -15.96
C ARG A 194 -15.81 0.57 -16.37
N LEU A 195 -14.65 0.38 -15.72
CA LEU A 195 -13.77 -0.76 -15.98
C LEU A 195 -14.47 -2.08 -15.64
N ILE A 196 -15.11 -2.18 -14.47
CA ILE A 196 -15.84 -3.38 -14.06
C ILE A 196 -17.01 -3.68 -14.99
N GLU A 197 -17.82 -2.68 -15.34
CA GLU A 197 -18.98 -2.86 -16.22
C GLU A 197 -18.58 -3.37 -17.61
N ASN A 198 -17.42 -2.96 -18.12
CA ASN A 198 -16.91 -3.35 -19.44
C ASN A 198 -15.91 -4.53 -19.38
N HIS A 199 -15.63 -5.07 -18.21
CA HIS A 199 -14.66 -6.16 -18.07
C HIS A 199 -15.13 -7.44 -18.79
N ASP A 200 -14.20 -8.07 -19.52
CA ASP A 200 -14.39 -9.41 -20.11
C ASP A 200 -14.24 -10.49 -19.01
N THR A 201 -15.38 -11.01 -18.56
CA THR A 201 -15.45 -12.02 -17.49
C THR A 201 -14.86 -13.37 -17.86
N SER A 202 -14.38 -13.57 -19.08
CA SER A 202 -13.61 -14.77 -19.45
C SER A 202 -12.21 -14.79 -18.81
N LYS A 203 -11.75 -13.64 -18.29
CA LYS A 203 -10.50 -13.47 -17.56
C LYS A 203 -10.76 -13.00 -16.14
N PRO A 204 -10.06 -13.52 -15.13
CA PRO A 204 -10.14 -12.96 -13.79
C PRO A 204 -9.55 -11.52 -13.78
N LEU A 205 -10.15 -10.65 -12.97
CA LEU A 205 -9.73 -9.26 -12.81
C LEU A 205 -8.82 -9.10 -11.60
N PHE A 206 -7.70 -8.41 -11.75
CA PHE A 206 -6.97 -7.76 -10.66
C PHE A 206 -7.11 -6.24 -10.79
N LEU A 207 -7.87 -5.63 -9.89
CA LEU A 207 -8.01 -4.17 -9.79
C LEU A 207 -7.28 -3.66 -8.53
N TYR A 208 -6.23 -2.88 -8.72
CA TYR A 208 -5.60 -2.10 -7.66
C TYR A 208 -6.19 -0.69 -7.66
N LEU A 209 -7.16 -0.44 -6.77
CA LEU A 209 -7.75 0.87 -6.55
C LEU A 209 -6.89 1.62 -5.52
N ALA A 210 -5.97 2.41 -6.01
CA ALA A 210 -4.95 3.12 -5.24
C ALA A 210 -5.39 4.57 -4.97
N SER A 211 -6.29 4.75 -3.99
CA SER A 211 -6.79 6.08 -3.62
C SER A 211 -5.65 7.00 -3.20
N LEU A 212 -5.75 8.28 -3.57
CA LEU A 212 -4.94 9.35 -2.98
C LEU A 212 -5.56 9.84 -1.66
N ALA A 213 -6.88 9.69 -1.49
CA ALA A 213 -7.57 10.13 -0.27
C ALA A 213 -7.21 9.23 0.93
N PRO A 214 -7.09 9.84 2.13
CA PRO A 214 -7.21 11.25 2.47
C PRO A 214 -5.87 12.03 2.58
N HIS A 215 -4.86 11.69 1.77
CA HIS A 215 -3.55 12.39 1.72
C HIS A 215 -3.73 13.89 1.40
N SER A 216 -2.83 14.72 1.91
CA SER A 216 -2.77 16.15 1.53
C SER A 216 -2.51 16.33 0.01
N PRO A 217 -2.90 17.48 -0.59
CA PRO A 217 -3.60 18.61 0.02
C PRO A 217 -5.03 18.25 0.44
N TYR A 218 -5.46 18.73 1.63
CA TYR A 218 -6.80 18.44 2.10
C TYR A 218 -7.82 19.25 1.30
N GLN A 219 -8.52 18.61 0.38
CA GLN A 219 -9.46 19.22 -0.55
C GLN A 219 -10.66 18.31 -0.78
N ALA A 220 -11.86 18.86 -0.67
CA ALA A 220 -13.09 18.16 -1.00
C ALA A 220 -14.17 19.14 -1.46
N PRO A 221 -15.04 18.76 -2.42
CA PRO A 221 -16.17 19.59 -2.82
C PRO A 221 -17.21 19.74 -1.70
N SER A 222 -17.98 20.84 -1.75
CA SER A 222 -19.01 21.17 -0.76
C SER A 222 -20.02 20.04 -0.54
N LYS A 223 -20.40 19.33 -1.58
CA LYS A 223 -21.32 18.16 -1.47
C LYS A 223 -20.86 17.10 -0.46
N TYR A 224 -19.57 17.02 -0.12
CA TYR A 224 -19.02 16.13 0.90
C TYR A 224 -18.72 16.85 2.22
N THR A 225 -18.17 18.08 2.18
CA THR A 225 -17.87 18.83 3.41
C THR A 225 -19.13 19.25 4.17
N ASP A 226 -20.23 19.54 3.47
CA ASP A 226 -21.52 19.91 4.06
C ASP A 226 -22.14 18.81 4.91
N LEU A 227 -21.77 17.54 4.67
CA LEU A 227 -22.19 16.40 5.50
C LEU A 227 -21.73 16.50 6.96
N TYR A 228 -20.74 17.37 7.23
CA TYR A 228 -20.04 17.50 8.51
C TYR A 228 -20.09 18.91 9.12
N LYS A 229 -20.71 19.90 8.46
CA LYS A 229 -20.72 21.31 8.90
C LYS A 229 -21.20 21.52 10.32
N ASP A 230 -22.16 20.68 10.76
CA ASP A 230 -22.76 20.79 12.08
C ASP A 230 -22.03 19.94 13.13
N SER A 231 -21.42 18.83 12.75
CA SER A 231 -20.77 17.86 13.63
C SER A 231 -19.28 18.09 13.83
N ILE A 232 -18.54 18.53 12.81
CA ILE A 232 -17.09 18.76 12.88
C ILE A 232 -16.77 20.23 12.67
N LYS A 233 -16.35 20.92 13.74
CA LYS A 233 -16.09 22.37 13.71
C LYS A 233 -14.72 22.71 13.12
N ASP A 234 -13.71 21.88 13.35
CA ASP A 234 -12.37 22.04 12.75
C ASP A 234 -12.46 21.82 11.23
N GLU A 235 -12.07 22.84 10.45
CA GLU A 235 -12.23 22.83 9.00
C GLU A 235 -11.32 21.79 8.34
N LYS A 236 -10.08 21.63 8.82
CA LYS A 236 -9.13 20.65 8.28
C LYS A 236 -9.62 19.22 8.55
N ARG A 237 -10.08 18.93 9.78
CA ARG A 237 -10.70 17.64 10.14
C ARG A 237 -11.96 17.39 9.33
N ARG A 238 -12.79 18.42 9.12
CA ARG A 238 -14.01 18.33 8.32
C ARG A 238 -13.70 17.98 6.86
N THR A 239 -12.70 18.62 6.26
CA THR A 239 -12.27 18.33 4.89
C THR A 239 -11.70 16.92 4.78
N TYR A 240 -10.85 16.51 5.71
CA TYR A 240 -10.31 15.16 5.79
C TYR A 240 -11.42 14.10 5.91
N ALA A 241 -12.42 14.30 6.77
CA ALA A 241 -13.58 13.43 6.91
C ALA A 241 -14.38 13.34 5.60
N ALA A 242 -14.56 14.47 4.93
CA ALA A 242 -15.23 14.54 3.63
C ALA A 242 -14.49 13.75 2.53
N MET A 243 -13.15 13.78 2.53
CA MET A 243 -12.33 13.01 1.59
C MET A 243 -12.50 11.49 1.78
N ILE A 244 -12.56 11.04 3.04
CA ILE A 244 -12.80 9.62 3.37
C ILE A 244 -14.20 9.21 2.93
N THR A 245 -15.22 10.01 3.25
CA THR A 245 -16.61 9.74 2.85
C THR A 245 -16.77 9.74 1.33
N ALA A 246 -16.11 10.65 0.62
CA ALA A 246 -16.11 10.64 -0.84
C ALA A 246 -15.63 9.31 -1.40
N MET A 247 -14.53 8.77 -0.86
CA MET A 247 -14.00 7.48 -1.30
C MET A 247 -14.86 6.30 -0.85
N ASP A 248 -15.47 6.37 0.34
CA ASP A 248 -16.43 5.36 0.83
C ASP A 248 -17.61 5.21 -0.14
N ILE A 249 -18.17 6.33 -0.62
CA ILE A 249 -19.24 6.33 -1.61
C ILE A 249 -18.77 5.66 -2.92
N GLN A 250 -17.55 5.93 -3.39
CA GLN A 250 -17.04 5.27 -4.59
C GLN A 250 -16.86 3.77 -4.39
N ILE A 251 -16.42 3.33 -3.20
CA ILE A 251 -16.32 1.91 -2.86
C ILE A 251 -17.71 1.24 -2.90
N GLY A 252 -18.74 1.90 -2.38
CA GLY A 252 -20.12 1.43 -2.50
C GLY A 252 -20.52 1.19 -3.96
N ARG A 253 -20.29 2.18 -4.83
CA ARG A 253 -20.58 2.08 -6.28
C ARG A 253 -19.80 0.95 -6.97
N ILE A 254 -18.55 0.73 -6.58
CA ILE A 254 -17.71 -0.36 -7.11
C ILE A 254 -18.27 -1.72 -6.70
N VAL A 255 -18.70 -1.88 -5.44
CA VAL A 255 -19.35 -3.12 -4.96
C VAL A 255 -20.65 -3.37 -5.73
N ASP A 256 -21.50 -2.33 -5.91
CA ASP A 256 -22.74 -2.43 -6.69
C ASP A 256 -22.46 -2.82 -8.15
N ALA A 257 -21.40 -2.30 -8.77
CA ALA A 257 -20.99 -2.68 -10.12
C ALA A 257 -20.56 -4.16 -10.20
N LEU A 258 -19.81 -4.66 -9.20
CA LEU A 258 -19.45 -6.07 -9.11
C LEU A 258 -20.68 -6.97 -8.94
N GLU A 259 -21.66 -6.56 -8.10
CA GLU A 259 -22.94 -7.28 -7.92
C GLU A 259 -23.74 -7.32 -9.22
N LYS A 260 -23.94 -6.17 -9.86
CA LYS A 260 -24.65 -6.05 -11.15
C LYS A 260 -24.02 -6.91 -12.25
N LYS A 261 -22.68 -6.96 -12.28
CA LYS A 261 -21.90 -7.79 -13.22
C LYS A 261 -21.84 -9.28 -12.81
N LYS A 262 -22.42 -9.67 -11.67
CA LYS A 262 -22.38 -11.03 -11.08
C LYS A 262 -20.96 -11.52 -10.80
N MET A 263 -20.05 -10.60 -10.50
CA MET A 263 -18.66 -10.91 -10.14
C MET A 263 -18.44 -10.98 -8.63
N ARG A 264 -19.34 -10.36 -7.81
CA ARG A 264 -19.13 -10.15 -6.37
C ARG A 264 -18.86 -11.43 -5.57
N ASP A 265 -19.57 -12.50 -5.83
CA ASP A 265 -19.43 -13.78 -5.11
C ASP A 265 -18.06 -14.42 -5.30
N ASN A 266 -17.45 -14.24 -6.48
CA ASN A 266 -16.10 -14.71 -6.77
C ASN A 266 -15.07 -13.57 -6.81
N THR A 267 -15.26 -12.58 -5.93
CA THR A 267 -14.32 -11.44 -5.77
C THR A 267 -13.83 -11.33 -4.33
N MET A 268 -12.51 -11.45 -4.17
CA MET A 268 -11.83 -11.05 -2.93
C MET A 268 -11.59 -9.54 -2.94
N ILE A 269 -12.14 -8.84 -1.97
CA ILE A 269 -11.84 -7.43 -1.71
C ILE A 269 -10.86 -7.38 -0.54
N PHE A 270 -9.66 -6.87 -0.77
CA PHE A 270 -8.68 -6.58 0.27
C PHE A 270 -8.55 -5.07 0.43
N PHE A 271 -8.70 -4.59 1.65
CA PHE A 271 -8.56 -3.19 2.00
C PHE A 271 -7.34 -3.01 2.90
N ALA A 272 -6.52 -2.00 2.63
CA ALA A 272 -5.48 -1.56 3.53
C ALA A 272 -5.19 -0.06 3.34
N THR A 273 -4.54 0.58 4.32
CA THR A 273 -3.85 1.85 4.08
C THR A 273 -2.34 1.62 3.95
N ASP A 274 -1.65 2.47 3.21
CA ASP A 274 -0.20 2.26 2.97
C ASP A 274 0.63 2.54 4.23
N ASN A 275 0.33 3.61 4.96
CA ASN A 275 0.81 3.93 6.29
C ASN A 275 -0.33 4.52 7.11
N SER A 276 -0.15 4.70 8.39
CA SER A 276 -1.17 5.32 9.23
C SER A 276 -1.24 6.84 9.04
N GLY A 277 -2.23 7.46 9.67
CA GLY A 277 -2.53 8.88 9.52
C GLY A 277 -1.42 9.80 9.99
N VAL A 278 -1.39 10.99 9.42
CA VAL A 278 -0.44 12.05 9.76
C VAL A 278 -0.82 12.70 11.09
N THR A 279 0.08 12.65 12.06
CA THR A 279 -0.07 13.28 13.38
C THR A 279 1.02 14.31 13.70
N SER A 280 1.99 14.50 12.80
CA SER A 280 3.05 15.50 12.91
C SER A 280 2.87 16.59 11.86
N ALA A 281 3.05 17.84 12.27
CA ALA A 281 3.00 19.00 11.36
C ALA A 281 3.99 18.87 10.19
N LEU A 282 5.13 18.21 10.41
CA LEU A 282 6.15 17.99 9.38
C LEU A 282 5.60 17.26 8.13
N PHE A 283 4.62 16.35 8.31
CA PHE A 283 3.99 15.61 7.22
C PHE A 283 2.60 16.16 6.84
N ALA A 284 2.07 17.15 7.58
CA ALA A 284 0.70 17.65 7.40
C ALA A 284 0.59 18.77 6.35
N THR A 285 1.70 19.35 5.95
CA THR A 285 1.70 20.58 5.13
C THR A 285 1.70 20.34 3.64
N GLY A 286 1.89 19.09 3.17
CA GLY A 286 2.07 18.81 1.74
C GLY A 286 3.26 19.57 1.13
N ALA A 287 3.72 19.18 -0.03
CA ALA A 287 4.73 19.95 -0.74
C ALA A 287 4.05 21.18 -1.39
N ARG A 288 3.97 22.28 -0.66
CA ARG A 288 3.56 23.57 -1.23
C ARG A 288 4.73 24.18 -1.99
N SER A 289 4.43 24.94 -3.04
CA SER A 289 5.44 25.75 -3.70
C SER A 289 6.06 26.76 -2.69
N PRO A 290 7.27 27.29 -2.94
CA PRO A 290 7.83 28.35 -2.11
C PRO A 290 6.84 29.52 -1.92
N GLU A 291 6.13 29.93 -2.98
CA GLU A 291 5.15 31.01 -2.94
C GLU A 291 3.91 30.62 -2.09
N GLU A 292 3.45 29.37 -2.15
CA GLU A 292 2.34 28.89 -1.30
C GLU A 292 2.75 28.79 0.18
N ARG A 293 4.01 28.46 0.47
CA ARG A 293 4.55 28.48 1.84
C ARG A 293 4.65 29.91 2.38
N GLU A 294 5.16 30.84 1.58
CA GLU A 294 5.26 32.23 1.94
C GLU A 294 3.88 32.88 2.16
N ALA A 295 2.92 32.60 1.25
CA ALA A 295 1.53 33.04 1.34
C ALA A 295 0.80 32.44 2.56
N SER A 296 1.19 31.26 3.03
CA SER A 296 0.61 30.59 4.21
C SER A 296 1.35 30.92 5.53
N GLY A 297 2.33 31.86 5.53
CA GLY A 297 3.06 32.22 6.73
C GLY A 297 4.15 31.23 7.14
N GLY A 298 4.62 30.38 6.20
CA GLY A 298 5.66 29.39 6.44
C GLY A 298 5.13 28.03 6.94
N LEU A 299 6.04 27.14 7.37
CA LEU A 299 5.71 25.85 7.95
C LEU A 299 5.10 26.05 9.35
N ASP A 300 3.79 25.89 9.49
CA ASP A 300 3.16 25.92 10.81
C ASP A 300 3.43 24.59 11.55
N LEU A 301 4.50 24.55 12.32
CA LEU A 301 4.87 23.40 13.17
C LEU A 301 3.85 23.11 14.29
N HIS A 302 2.93 24.05 14.56
CA HIS A 302 1.86 23.90 15.56
C HIS A 302 0.53 23.47 14.92
N ALA A 303 0.45 23.38 13.58
CA ALA A 303 -0.75 22.95 12.92
C ALA A 303 -1.13 21.54 13.40
N LYS A 304 -2.34 21.39 13.93
CA LYS A 304 -2.88 20.10 14.33
C LYS A 304 -3.24 19.30 13.08
N PRO A 305 -2.61 18.15 12.84
CA PRO A 305 -3.00 17.26 11.75
C PRO A 305 -4.40 16.69 11.96
N PRO A 306 -5.15 16.41 10.88
CA PRO A 306 -6.55 16.02 10.99
C PRO A 306 -6.77 14.54 11.33
N ALA A 307 -5.77 13.68 11.18
CA ALA A 307 -5.89 12.25 11.34
C ALA A 307 -5.85 11.81 12.81
N SER A 308 -6.46 10.66 13.11
CA SER A 308 -6.43 9.99 14.39
C SER A 308 -5.95 8.54 14.26
N ASN A 309 -4.89 8.19 14.98
CA ASN A 309 -4.40 6.80 15.04
C ASN A 309 -4.93 6.03 16.27
N GLY A 310 -5.92 6.59 16.97
CA GLY A 310 -6.55 5.99 18.15
C GLY A 310 -5.57 5.85 19.30
N PRO A 311 -5.45 4.65 19.94
CA PRO A 311 -4.60 4.47 21.11
C PRO A 311 -3.11 4.41 20.75
N PHE A 312 -2.76 4.30 19.47
CA PHE A 312 -1.39 4.08 19.01
C PHE A 312 -0.57 5.37 19.00
N ARG A 313 0.70 5.22 19.40
CA ARG A 313 1.65 6.33 19.49
C ARG A 313 2.04 6.85 18.12
N ALA A 314 2.11 8.18 17.98
CA ALA A 314 2.60 8.91 16.81
C ALA A 314 1.81 8.62 15.51
N GLY A 315 2.47 8.70 14.35
CA GLY A 315 1.85 8.55 13.03
C GLY A 315 2.88 8.40 11.92
N LYS A 316 2.46 8.67 10.69
CA LYS A 316 3.26 8.61 9.45
C LYS A 316 4.70 9.08 9.68
N GLY A 317 5.66 8.35 9.10
CA GLY A 317 7.09 8.65 9.20
C GLY A 317 7.78 8.10 10.43
N THR A 318 7.04 7.47 11.37
CA THR A 318 7.59 6.90 12.60
C THR A 318 7.54 5.38 12.60
N LEU A 319 8.38 4.75 13.43
CA LEU A 319 8.38 3.29 13.64
C LEU A 319 7.42 2.84 14.74
N TYR A 320 6.73 3.77 15.41
CA TYR A 320 5.74 3.47 16.44
C TYR A 320 4.46 2.89 15.81
N GLU A 321 3.65 2.20 16.63
CA GLU A 321 2.41 1.56 16.17
C GLU A 321 1.51 2.50 15.37
N GLY A 322 1.38 3.76 15.79
CA GLY A 322 0.60 4.78 15.08
C GLY A 322 1.17 5.17 13.71
N GLY A 323 2.41 4.80 13.38
CA GLY A 323 2.99 5.03 12.06
C GLY A 323 2.86 3.84 11.11
N VAL A 324 2.91 2.62 11.64
CA VAL A 324 3.11 1.40 10.85
C VAL A 324 2.00 0.35 11.00
N ARG A 325 1.22 0.37 12.09
CA ARG A 325 0.07 -0.53 12.27
C ARG A 325 -1.13 0.06 11.59
N VAL A 326 -1.48 -0.49 10.43
CA VAL A 326 -2.43 0.08 9.50
C VAL A 326 -3.81 -0.61 9.55
N VAL A 327 -4.84 0.13 9.15
CA VAL A 327 -6.16 -0.47 8.94
C VAL A 327 -6.08 -1.47 7.79
N ALA A 328 -6.54 -2.70 8.02
CA ALA A 328 -6.68 -3.69 6.96
C ALA A 328 -7.81 -4.68 7.25
N PHE A 329 -8.44 -5.17 6.19
CA PHE A 329 -9.39 -6.28 6.24
C PHE A 329 -9.47 -7.00 4.89
N ALA A 330 -9.93 -8.25 4.91
CA ALA A 330 -10.24 -9.03 3.73
C ALA A 330 -11.72 -9.41 3.72
N ASN A 331 -12.41 -9.23 2.60
CA ASN A 331 -13.82 -9.58 2.44
C ASN A 331 -14.01 -10.41 1.17
N TRP A 332 -14.47 -11.64 1.34
CA TRP A 332 -14.89 -12.52 0.26
C TRP A 332 -16.10 -13.31 0.71
N ALA A 333 -17.28 -12.81 0.37
CA ALA A 333 -18.56 -13.26 0.94
C ALA A 333 -18.80 -14.77 0.85
N SER A 334 -18.29 -15.44 -0.20
CA SER A 334 -18.45 -16.88 -0.39
C SER A 334 -17.36 -17.75 0.26
N LYS A 335 -16.28 -17.14 0.80
CA LYS A 335 -15.10 -17.89 1.27
C LYS A 335 -14.59 -17.49 2.65
N LEU A 336 -14.87 -16.27 3.12
CA LEU A 336 -14.43 -15.77 4.42
C LEU A 336 -15.64 -15.50 5.30
N ASN A 337 -15.67 -16.09 6.48
CA ASN A 337 -16.61 -15.74 7.53
C ASN A 337 -16.16 -14.46 8.26
N PRO A 338 -17.09 -13.60 8.71
CA PRO A 338 -16.74 -12.47 9.54
C PRO A 338 -15.92 -12.87 10.76
N GLY A 339 -14.80 -12.19 10.98
CA GLY A 339 -13.87 -12.52 12.06
C GLY A 339 -12.84 -11.43 12.34
N VAL A 340 -11.93 -11.76 13.25
CA VAL A 340 -10.80 -10.89 13.65
C VAL A 340 -9.53 -11.73 13.73
N VAL A 341 -8.47 -11.26 13.09
CA VAL A 341 -7.12 -11.78 13.21
C VAL A 341 -6.30 -10.78 14.01
N ASN A 342 -5.78 -11.21 15.15
CA ASN A 342 -4.94 -10.41 16.05
C ASN A 342 -3.44 -10.66 15.87
N GLU A 343 -3.08 -11.73 15.18
CA GLU A 343 -1.70 -12.09 14.90
C GLU A 343 -1.05 -11.12 13.94
N PRO A 344 0.26 -10.88 14.07
CA PRO A 344 0.98 -9.97 13.19
C PRO A 344 1.06 -10.49 11.76
N LEU A 345 0.61 -9.67 10.82
CA LEU A 345 0.72 -9.84 9.37
C LEU A 345 1.28 -8.56 8.77
N HIS A 346 1.82 -8.63 7.56
CA HIS A 346 2.52 -7.50 6.94
C HIS A 346 2.14 -7.31 5.47
N MET A 347 2.32 -6.10 4.95
CA MET A 347 2.06 -5.74 3.54
C MET A 347 2.81 -6.65 2.54
N VAL A 348 4.00 -7.16 2.89
CA VAL A 348 4.75 -8.11 2.07
C VAL A 348 4.02 -9.46 1.88
N ASP A 349 3.07 -9.81 2.76
CA ASP A 349 2.32 -11.07 2.71
C ASP A 349 1.22 -11.06 1.64
N VAL A 350 0.85 -9.88 1.17
CA VAL A 350 -0.24 -9.73 0.19
C VAL A 350 0.11 -10.42 -1.13
N MET A 351 1.29 -10.16 -1.67
CA MET A 351 1.69 -10.76 -2.95
C MET A 351 1.72 -12.29 -2.93
N PRO A 352 2.41 -12.98 -2.00
CA PRO A 352 2.39 -14.44 -1.97
C PRO A 352 1.00 -15.02 -1.74
N THR A 353 0.15 -14.35 -0.93
CA THR A 353 -1.25 -14.79 -0.69
C THR A 353 -2.09 -14.68 -1.95
N LEU A 354 -2.07 -13.54 -2.64
CA LEU A 354 -2.85 -13.35 -3.87
C LEU A 354 -2.38 -14.28 -5.00
N LEU A 355 -1.06 -14.53 -5.06
CA LEU A 355 -0.52 -15.49 -6.03
C LEU A 355 -0.92 -16.94 -5.72
N ALA A 356 -0.96 -17.34 -4.44
CA ALA A 356 -1.46 -18.67 -4.06
C ALA A 356 -2.92 -18.86 -4.49
N LEU A 357 -3.79 -17.85 -4.23
CA LEU A 357 -5.19 -17.85 -4.67
C LEU A 357 -5.35 -17.86 -6.20
N ALA A 358 -4.43 -17.24 -6.92
CA ALA A 358 -4.41 -17.19 -8.37
C ALA A 358 -3.81 -18.44 -9.04
N GLY A 359 -3.25 -19.38 -8.27
CA GLY A 359 -2.47 -20.49 -8.79
C GLY A 359 -1.17 -20.05 -9.47
N GLY A 360 -0.65 -18.87 -9.09
CA GLY A 360 0.60 -18.32 -9.59
C GLY A 360 1.82 -18.85 -8.82
N ARG A 361 3.02 -18.47 -9.28
CA ARG A 361 4.28 -18.88 -8.65
C ARG A 361 5.12 -17.66 -8.26
N GLY A 362 5.92 -17.80 -7.19
CA GLY A 362 6.95 -16.85 -6.82
C GLY A 362 8.10 -16.77 -7.83
N SER A 363 9.12 -15.97 -7.51
CA SER A 363 10.37 -15.88 -8.28
C SER A 363 11.49 -16.56 -7.50
N ASP A 364 12.25 -17.44 -8.15
CA ASP A 364 13.38 -18.11 -7.53
C ASP A 364 14.58 -17.16 -7.33
N SER A 365 14.75 -16.19 -8.24
CA SER A 365 15.85 -15.20 -8.17
C SER A 365 15.65 -14.15 -7.09
N HIS A 366 14.38 -13.83 -6.76
CA HIS A 366 14.00 -12.84 -5.75
C HIS A 366 12.92 -13.44 -4.84
N PRO A 367 13.29 -14.29 -3.88
CA PRO A 367 12.33 -14.94 -2.98
C PRO A 367 11.58 -13.92 -2.14
N PHE A 368 10.33 -14.21 -1.83
CA PHE A 368 9.49 -13.38 -0.97
C PHE A 368 10.05 -13.33 0.46
N ASP A 369 9.93 -12.19 1.11
CA ASP A 369 9.97 -12.08 2.57
C ASP A 369 8.61 -12.40 3.17
N GLY A 370 7.56 -12.00 2.45
CA GLY A 370 6.18 -12.26 2.79
C GLY A 370 5.83 -13.74 2.69
N LYS A 371 4.77 -14.11 3.38
CA LYS A 371 4.25 -15.47 3.45
C LYS A 371 2.77 -15.49 3.11
N ASP A 372 2.27 -16.65 2.66
CA ASP A 372 0.85 -16.83 2.43
C ASP A 372 0.08 -16.73 3.76
N MET A 373 -0.74 -15.70 3.90
CA MET A 373 -1.59 -15.46 5.07
C MET A 373 -2.99 -16.05 4.93
N TRP A 374 -3.34 -16.67 3.79
CA TRP A 374 -4.68 -17.22 3.57
C TRP A 374 -5.13 -18.19 4.67
N PRO A 375 -4.28 -19.16 5.13
CA PRO A 375 -4.66 -20.04 6.23
C PRO A 375 -4.93 -19.31 7.56
N THR A 376 -4.34 -18.13 7.76
CA THR A 376 -4.61 -17.28 8.93
C THR A 376 -5.93 -16.52 8.76
N LEU A 377 -6.23 -16.04 7.55
CA LEU A 377 -7.50 -15.38 7.25
C LEU A 377 -8.70 -16.32 7.38
N THR A 378 -8.54 -17.61 7.07
CA THR A 378 -9.58 -18.63 7.23
C THR A 378 -9.67 -19.19 8.64
N GLY A 379 -8.74 -18.84 9.52
CA GLY A 379 -8.67 -19.37 10.89
C GLY A 379 -8.10 -20.79 11.00
N GLU A 380 -7.54 -21.33 9.92
CA GLU A 380 -6.95 -22.68 9.90
C GLU A 380 -5.61 -22.75 10.62
N LYS A 381 -4.82 -21.66 10.56
CA LYS A 381 -3.48 -21.58 11.15
C LYS A 381 -3.23 -20.21 11.78
N PRO A 382 -2.36 -20.12 12.80
CA PRO A 382 -1.85 -18.84 13.29
C PRO A 382 -1.02 -18.14 12.22
N SER A 383 -0.58 -16.90 12.52
CA SER A 383 0.35 -16.16 11.63
C SER A 383 1.55 -17.03 11.24
N PRO A 384 1.96 -17.02 9.99
CA PRO A 384 3.12 -17.78 9.51
C PRO A 384 4.46 -17.18 9.94
N HIS A 385 4.46 -16.03 10.62
CA HIS A 385 5.66 -15.30 11.00
C HIS A 385 6.14 -15.62 12.42
N GLU A 386 7.42 -15.91 12.58
CA GLU A 386 8.09 -15.89 13.87
C GLU A 386 8.39 -14.45 14.31
N ASP A 387 8.87 -13.64 13.38
CA ASP A 387 9.05 -12.19 13.53
C ASP A 387 8.69 -11.46 12.24
N ILE A 388 8.41 -10.16 12.33
CA ILE A 388 8.22 -9.25 11.20
C ILE A 388 9.18 -8.07 11.33
N LEU A 389 9.83 -7.74 10.22
CA LEU A 389 10.60 -6.50 10.11
C LEU A 389 9.64 -5.33 9.92
N ILE A 390 9.68 -4.36 10.82
CA ILE A 390 8.93 -3.11 10.67
C ILE A 390 9.66 -2.18 9.71
N ASN A 391 10.96 -1.96 9.93
CA ASN A 391 11.86 -1.27 9.00
C ASN A 391 13.32 -1.43 9.46
N VAL A 392 14.26 -1.25 8.54
CA VAL A 392 15.68 -1.06 8.83
C VAL A 392 16.30 -0.09 7.84
N GLU A 393 17.00 0.90 8.35
CA GLU A 393 17.73 1.91 7.59
C GLU A 393 18.95 2.40 8.38
N ALA A 394 19.71 3.33 7.84
CA ALA A 394 20.98 3.78 8.43
C ALA A 394 20.85 4.34 9.87
N PHE A 395 19.70 4.98 10.19
CA PHE A 395 19.54 5.72 11.44
C PHE A 395 18.57 5.09 12.44
N ARG A 396 17.76 4.13 12.00
CA ARG A 396 16.74 3.52 12.83
C ARG A 396 16.30 2.17 12.27
N GLY A 397 15.78 1.34 13.17
CA GLY A 397 15.21 0.07 12.79
C GLY A 397 14.25 -0.43 13.86
N ALA A 398 13.30 -1.27 13.46
CA ALA A 398 12.37 -1.92 14.37
C ALA A 398 11.99 -3.31 13.88
N VAL A 399 11.78 -4.22 14.82
CA VAL A 399 11.34 -5.61 14.60
C VAL A 399 10.32 -6.00 15.66
N ARG A 400 9.32 -6.79 15.28
CA ARG A 400 8.33 -7.35 16.20
C ARG A 400 8.40 -8.88 16.18
N LYS A 401 8.39 -9.50 17.38
CA LYS A 401 8.27 -10.95 17.60
C LYS A 401 7.20 -11.21 18.65
N GLY A 402 6.12 -11.86 18.23
CA GLY A 402 4.97 -12.04 19.11
C GLY A 402 4.43 -10.70 19.61
N ASN A 403 4.40 -10.52 20.94
CA ASN A 403 3.95 -9.26 21.56
C ASN A 403 5.08 -8.23 21.76
N TRP A 404 6.34 -8.62 21.57
CA TRP A 404 7.48 -7.75 21.80
C TRP A 404 7.89 -6.99 20.55
N LYS A 405 8.07 -5.68 20.70
CA LYS A 405 8.57 -4.79 19.64
C LYS A 405 9.80 -4.03 20.13
N LEU A 406 10.91 -4.19 19.40
CA LEU A 406 12.15 -3.45 19.60
C LEU A 406 12.25 -2.32 18.60
N ILE A 407 12.63 -1.13 19.06
CA ILE A 407 12.97 0.03 18.23
C ILE A 407 14.39 0.48 18.60
N LYS A 408 15.24 0.65 17.59
CA LYS A 408 16.60 1.19 17.72
C LYS A 408 16.68 2.53 16.97
N LEU A 409 17.15 3.56 17.65
CA LEU A 409 17.38 4.89 17.10
C LEU A 409 18.85 5.26 17.27
N ALA A 410 19.51 5.63 16.18
CA ALA A 410 20.91 6.09 16.16
C ALA A 410 21.01 7.59 16.47
N THR A 411 20.42 8.01 17.58
CA THR A 411 20.57 9.36 18.13
C THR A 411 21.76 9.41 19.07
N LEU A 412 22.20 10.60 19.48
CA LEU A 412 23.26 10.77 20.48
C LEU A 412 22.64 11.30 21.79
N PRO A 413 22.61 10.48 22.88
CA PRO A 413 22.97 9.07 22.92
C PRO A 413 22.00 8.18 22.14
N GLY A 414 22.49 7.01 21.67
CA GLY A 414 21.65 6.01 21.02
C GLY A 414 20.51 5.54 21.92
N LYS A 415 19.34 5.28 21.34
CA LYS A 415 18.15 4.90 22.09
C LYS A 415 17.68 3.51 21.69
N THR A 416 17.47 2.67 22.72
CA THR A 416 16.83 1.35 22.58
C THR A 416 15.50 1.38 23.32
N GLU A 417 14.43 1.01 22.62
CA GLU A 417 13.09 0.94 23.17
C GLU A 417 12.53 -0.46 22.98
N LEU A 418 11.94 -1.02 24.03
CA LEU A 418 11.26 -2.32 24.02
C LEU A 418 9.86 -2.15 24.61
N TYR A 419 8.85 -2.69 23.89
CA TYR A 419 7.45 -2.60 24.29
C TYR A 419 6.78 -3.98 24.27
N ASP A 420 5.96 -4.27 25.29
CA ASP A 420 5.02 -5.39 25.30
C ASP A 420 3.66 -4.88 24.77
N LEU A 421 3.41 -5.06 23.49
CA LEU A 421 2.21 -4.56 22.81
C LEU A 421 0.91 -5.21 23.31
N SER A 422 0.97 -6.31 24.06
CA SER A 422 -0.22 -6.93 24.67
C SER A 422 -0.72 -6.15 25.88
N LYS A 423 0.18 -5.42 26.57
CA LYS A 423 -0.10 -4.61 27.74
C LYS A 423 -0.07 -3.12 27.45
N ASP A 424 0.82 -2.72 26.56
CA ASP A 424 1.06 -1.32 26.17
C ASP A 424 1.06 -1.14 24.66
N PRO A 425 -0.11 -1.24 24.00
CA PRO A 425 -0.22 -0.99 22.56
C PRO A 425 0.04 0.47 22.16
N GLY A 426 0.08 1.37 23.16
CA GLY A 426 0.39 2.80 23.00
C GLY A 426 1.86 3.14 23.14
N GLU A 427 2.74 2.15 23.40
CA GLU A 427 4.20 2.32 23.47
C GLU A 427 4.64 3.45 24.41
N LYS A 428 4.04 3.50 25.61
CA LYS A 428 4.27 4.54 26.64
C LYS A 428 5.44 4.20 27.53
N ASP A 429 5.55 2.91 27.90
CA ASP A 429 6.47 2.41 28.92
C ASP A 429 7.59 1.58 28.29
N ASN A 430 8.77 2.21 28.12
CA ASN A 430 9.96 1.50 27.65
C ASN A 430 10.49 0.57 28.73
N VAL A 431 10.45 -0.75 28.47
CA VAL A 431 10.88 -1.79 29.41
C VAL A 431 12.21 -2.46 28.99
N ALA A 432 12.99 -1.83 28.12
CA ALA A 432 14.25 -2.40 27.60
C ALA A 432 15.24 -2.81 28.72
N ASP A 433 15.39 -2.00 29.75
CA ASP A 433 16.30 -2.27 30.88
C ASP A 433 15.83 -3.43 31.78
N GLN A 434 14.50 -3.72 31.74
CA GLN A 434 13.91 -4.78 32.53
C GLN A 434 13.97 -6.15 31.82
N HIS A 435 14.19 -6.17 30.51
CA HIS A 435 14.19 -7.39 29.67
C HIS A 435 15.39 -7.46 28.72
N PRO A 436 16.63 -7.43 29.24
CA PRO A 436 17.84 -7.40 28.41
C PRO A 436 18.02 -8.65 27.53
N GLU A 437 17.45 -9.79 27.90
CA GLU A 437 17.48 -11.03 27.12
C GLU A 437 16.60 -10.92 25.88
N ILE A 438 15.40 -10.27 25.98
CA ILE A 438 14.50 -10.03 24.85
C ILE A 438 15.10 -8.98 23.90
N VAL A 439 15.70 -7.93 24.46
CA VAL A 439 16.44 -6.93 23.67
C VAL A 439 17.52 -7.60 22.83
N ARG A 440 18.35 -8.50 23.42
CA ARG A 440 19.41 -9.22 22.69
C ARG A 440 18.87 -10.11 21.56
N ASP A 441 17.76 -10.85 21.79
CA ASP A 441 17.15 -11.70 20.75
C ASP A 441 16.65 -10.83 19.59
N LEU A 442 15.88 -9.78 19.88
CA LEU A 442 15.30 -8.92 18.85
C LEU A 442 16.36 -8.08 18.12
N GLU A 443 17.38 -7.61 18.83
CA GLU A 443 18.51 -6.90 18.23
C GLU A 443 19.30 -7.79 17.25
N ALA A 444 19.54 -9.05 17.62
CA ALA A 444 20.19 -10.01 16.72
C ALA A 444 19.38 -10.25 15.45
N ARG A 445 18.04 -10.30 15.53
CA ARG A 445 17.13 -10.40 14.38
C ARG A 445 17.20 -9.13 13.50
N LEU A 446 17.12 -7.96 14.12
CA LEU A 446 17.21 -6.67 13.41
C LEU A 446 18.56 -6.54 12.70
N LEU A 447 19.67 -6.92 13.34
CA LEU A 447 21.01 -6.90 12.76
C LEU A 447 21.16 -7.89 11.58
N LYS A 448 20.45 -9.03 11.61
CA LYS A 448 20.39 -9.93 10.47
C LYS A 448 19.80 -9.23 9.23
N TYR A 449 18.66 -8.56 9.39
CA TYR A 449 18.04 -7.76 8.31
C TYR A 449 18.95 -6.60 7.87
N ALA A 450 19.58 -5.91 8.83
CA ALA A 450 20.49 -4.80 8.54
C ALA A 450 21.68 -5.20 7.66
N LYS A 451 22.21 -6.42 7.80
CA LYS A 451 23.31 -6.94 6.96
C LYS A 451 22.88 -7.21 5.51
N GLU A 452 21.58 -7.42 5.28
CA GLU A 452 21.02 -7.74 3.96
C GLU A 452 20.50 -6.49 3.23
N GLN A 453 20.53 -5.30 3.89
CA GLN A 453 20.02 -4.09 3.29
C GLN A 453 20.92 -3.56 2.18
N LYS A 454 20.30 -3.09 1.10
CA LYS A 454 20.96 -2.27 0.08
C LYS A 454 21.04 -0.82 0.51
N GLN A 455 21.99 -0.10 -0.06
CA GLN A 455 22.11 1.35 0.14
C GLN A 455 20.78 2.04 -0.21
N SER A 456 20.31 2.91 0.68
CA SER A 456 19.13 3.71 0.44
C SER A 456 19.30 4.61 -0.78
N LEU A 457 18.40 4.51 -1.74
CA LEU A 457 18.39 5.36 -2.93
C LEU A 457 18.12 6.82 -2.56
N TRP A 458 17.31 7.04 -1.53
CA TRP A 458 17.08 8.40 -1.00
C TRP A 458 18.36 9.00 -0.44
N LEU A 459 19.08 8.32 0.45
CA LEU A 459 20.36 8.83 0.99
C LEU A 459 21.38 9.05 -0.13
N LYS A 460 21.45 8.13 -1.10
CA LYS A 460 22.33 8.28 -2.26
C LYS A 460 22.00 9.57 -3.04
N SER A 461 20.72 9.82 -3.32
CA SER A 461 20.30 11.03 -4.05
C SER A 461 20.63 12.30 -3.30
N GLN A 462 20.55 12.32 -1.95
CA GLN A 462 20.95 13.48 -1.14
C GLN A 462 22.45 13.77 -1.25
N VAL A 463 23.29 12.74 -1.18
CA VAL A 463 24.74 12.88 -1.33
C VAL A 463 25.09 13.36 -2.74
N GLU A 464 24.44 12.84 -3.78
CA GLU A 464 24.63 13.27 -5.17
C GLU A 464 24.21 14.74 -5.37
N PHE A 465 23.09 15.15 -4.78
CA PHE A 465 22.60 16.52 -4.80
C PHE A 465 23.60 17.48 -4.15
N LEU A 466 24.09 17.19 -2.94
CA LEU A 466 25.07 18.01 -2.23
C LEU A 466 26.39 18.09 -3.03
N GLY A 467 26.83 16.98 -3.61
CA GLY A 467 28.02 16.96 -4.46
C GLY A 467 27.87 17.81 -5.72
N ALA A 468 26.71 17.76 -6.37
CA ALA A 468 26.44 18.57 -7.58
C ALA A 468 26.34 20.07 -7.29
N GLN A 469 25.90 20.46 -6.09
CA GLN A 469 25.87 21.88 -5.65
C GLN A 469 27.25 22.43 -5.26
N GLY A 470 28.28 21.56 -5.16
CA GLY A 470 29.62 21.98 -4.68
C GLY A 470 29.63 22.44 -3.22
N LYS A 471 28.56 22.16 -2.49
CA LYS A 471 28.42 22.49 -1.07
C LYS A 471 28.63 21.23 -0.23
N THR A 472 29.29 21.38 0.89
CA THR A 472 29.43 20.32 1.89
C THR A 472 28.62 20.70 3.13
N VAL A 473 28.22 19.69 3.91
CA VAL A 473 27.52 19.89 5.21
C VAL A 473 28.36 20.74 6.18
N LEU A 474 29.65 20.93 5.89
CA LEU A 474 30.59 21.76 6.68
C LEU A 474 30.76 23.19 6.11
N ASP A 475 30.08 23.51 5.02
CA ASP A 475 30.09 24.86 4.44
C ASP A 475 29.31 25.80 5.39
N PRO A 476 29.95 26.85 5.93
CA PRO A 476 29.28 27.78 6.84
C PRO A 476 28.12 28.56 6.16
N ASP A 477 28.09 28.62 4.83
CA ASP A 477 27.00 29.22 4.05
C ASP A 477 25.93 28.20 3.65
N PHE A 478 26.00 26.96 4.18
CA PHE A 478 24.99 25.95 3.97
C PHE A 478 23.73 26.29 4.77
N ASP A 479 22.73 26.81 4.06
CA ASP A 479 21.45 27.17 4.66
C ASP A 479 20.61 25.91 4.91
N VAL A 480 20.47 25.54 6.19
CA VAL A 480 19.61 24.43 6.63
C VAL A 480 18.15 24.84 6.71
N ASP A 481 17.80 26.12 6.64
CA ASP A 481 16.43 26.60 6.78
C ASP A 481 15.55 26.27 5.56
N ASP A 482 16.18 25.94 4.42
CA ASP A 482 15.48 25.50 3.20
C ASP A 482 14.99 24.03 3.26
N GLY A 483 15.12 23.37 4.41
CA GLY A 483 14.61 22.03 4.67
C GLY A 483 15.30 20.92 3.88
N GLY A 484 16.37 21.22 3.16
CA GLY A 484 17.20 20.25 2.41
C GLY A 484 16.46 19.39 1.38
N LEU A 485 15.20 19.72 1.09
CA LEU A 485 14.41 19.02 0.08
C LEU A 485 14.52 19.80 -1.24
N PRO A 486 14.98 19.16 -2.31
CA PRO A 486 15.04 19.82 -3.60
C PRO A 486 13.65 20.29 -4.04
N HIS A 487 13.47 21.62 -4.14
CA HIS A 487 12.26 22.25 -4.68
C HIS A 487 12.24 22.23 -6.21
N GLU A 488 12.92 21.28 -6.81
CA GLU A 488 13.02 21.17 -8.25
C GLU A 488 11.69 20.78 -8.89
N LYS A 489 11.47 21.32 -10.08
CA LYS A 489 10.31 20.97 -10.91
C LYS A 489 10.21 19.45 -11.09
N PRO A 490 9.01 18.89 -11.10
CA PRO A 490 8.81 17.48 -11.36
C PRO A 490 9.50 17.04 -12.65
N VAL A 491 10.25 15.94 -12.58
CA VAL A 491 10.88 15.33 -13.73
C VAL A 491 9.93 14.27 -14.30
N LEU A 492 9.14 14.65 -15.29
CA LEU A 492 8.36 13.70 -16.09
C LEU A 492 9.01 13.55 -17.47
N PRO A 493 8.99 12.36 -18.09
CA PRO A 493 9.42 12.18 -19.45
C PRO A 493 8.62 13.09 -20.38
N LYS A 494 9.28 13.67 -21.38
CA LYS A 494 8.58 14.34 -22.50
C LYS A 494 7.83 13.27 -23.28
N GLU A 495 6.66 13.64 -23.79
CA GLU A 495 5.83 12.79 -24.65
C GLU A 495 6.58 12.23 -25.85
#